data_6345ed7c19f29f79e266af9e02977364
#
_entry.id   6345ed7c19f29f79e266af9e02977364
#
_cell.length_a   1.000
_cell.length_b   1.000
_cell.length_c   1.000
_cell.angle_alpha   90.00
_cell.angle_beta   90.00
_cell.angle_gamma   90.00
#
_symmetry.space_group_name_H-M   'P 1'
#
loop_
_entity.id
_entity.type
_entity.pdbx_description
1 polymer ?
#
loop_
_entity_poly.entity_id
_entity_poly.type
_entity_poly.pdbx_seq_one_letter_code
_entity_poly.pdbx_strand_id
1 'polypeptide(L)'
;MTEERPADWAPGLADTFTYQVDVVATKRALEAEEKRATKAEKGLKDMAASPWWKLTARPRGVVAKRKARKAANTPERKQVGGPTNPKLAPAEWVKAREDALVLRLQTVLDEYDAGTKSSNPPELATQLSQLATLLANKPKDKPLAWLTYVAIVAKYPTNQDVLRFSTDIQVDGPPAAIAQLLRINTERPSSWTLVADLELLRDVVIDPTLTSQRTFHTGIQRVVRETVPRWAAQHPLQLMIWGGGAEAFRPPTQPEAWRIMEFEPRQDKVPGHGVKVVPTTIRVPWNTMVIAPEPTGPIRRAEALACMAEWSNNQLSTIYYDFIMYIFPEAFRNESRVTLSDYIPAVRTSTRVSAISESVAADMRHYAATIANAGMPEPQVGAQVLPVEALAMSEPEYLANIPRVVGVPGLPVVLAVGSIEPRKNHVMTMRAAEKLWREGIAFQLVIIGWGQWGADGVLAEYERLQQKGRPIRLIRRADEALLWTAYRQARFSVYISLVEGYGLPAAESIAAGTPVVLSKVGSMAEIGADGGAAMVDPRDLDDVADAMRTLLTDDAALAELEEQARNRPQSTWDDYADATWKWLVDGEASTTSEPNS
;
A
#
# COMPACT_ATOMS: atom_id res chain seq x y z
N MET A 1 -0.41 -47.65 38.23
CA MET A 1 -1.87 -47.62 37.97
C MET A 1 -2.08 -46.74 36.75
N THR A 2 -2.25 -47.41 35.66
CA THR A 2 -2.45 -46.87 34.32
C THR A 2 -3.94 -46.61 34.13
N GLU A 3 -4.35 -45.38 33.89
CA GLU A 3 -5.70 -45.08 33.41
C GLU A 3 -5.69 -44.94 31.88
N GLU A 4 -6.39 -45.88 31.27
CA GLU A 4 -6.67 -45.92 29.82
C GLU A 4 -7.61 -44.78 29.44
N ARG A 5 -7.29 -44.08 28.31
CA ARG A 5 -8.23 -43.22 27.61
C ARG A 5 -9.12 -44.05 26.71
N PRO A 6 -10.45 -43.79 26.64
CA PRO A 6 -11.29 -44.42 25.65
C PRO A 6 -11.02 -43.82 24.24
N ALA A 7 -10.77 -44.70 23.29
CA ALA A 7 -10.84 -44.42 21.87
C ALA A 7 -12.31 -44.28 21.45
N ASP A 8 -12.52 -43.57 20.36
CA ASP A 8 -13.73 -43.37 19.55
C ASP A 8 -14.39 -41.99 19.68
N TRP A 9 -13.81 -41.05 18.95
CA TRP A 9 -14.54 -39.90 18.47
C TRP A 9 -14.31 -39.76 16.95
N ALA A 10 -15.38 -40.10 16.19
CA ALA A 10 -15.39 -39.89 14.75
C ALA A 10 -15.56 -38.41 14.42
N PRO A 11 -14.61 -37.76 13.68
CA PRO A 11 -14.79 -36.40 13.23
C PRO A 11 -15.61 -36.43 11.94
N GLY A 12 -16.87 -36.02 11.98
CA GLY A 12 -17.66 -35.97 10.75
C GLY A 12 -19.05 -35.34 10.83
N LEU A 13 -19.62 -35.18 12.01
CA LEU A 13 -21.01 -34.68 12.15
C LEU A 13 -21.08 -33.23 12.71
N ALA A 14 -20.07 -32.75 13.41
CA ALA A 14 -20.04 -31.39 13.97
C ALA A 14 -19.79 -30.35 12.88
N ASP A 15 -18.90 -30.63 11.91
CA ASP A 15 -18.51 -29.68 10.87
C ASP A 15 -19.64 -29.39 9.86
N THR A 16 -20.47 -30.41 9.56
CA THR A 16 -21.62 -30.26 8.66
C THR A 16 -22.73 -29.40 9.29
N PHE A 17 -22.89 -29.46 10.61
CA PHE A 17 -23.90 -28.66 11.32
C PHE A 17 -23.48 -27.20 11.46
N THR A 18 -22.20 -26.93 11.68
CA THR A 18 -21.66 -25.56 11.78
C THR A 18 -21.74 -24.86 10.42
N TYR A 19 -21.45 -25.57 9.32
CA TYR A 19 -21.53 -25.00 7.96
C TYR A 19 -22.98 -24.67 7.56
N GLN A 20 -23.96 -25.53 7.90
CA GLN A 20 -25.38 -25.22 7.64
C GLN A 20 -25.93 -24.08 8.48
N VAL A 21 -25.47 -23.90 9.73
CA VAL A 21 -25.88 -22.81 10.60
C VAL A 21 -25.32 -21.47 10.06
N ASP A 22 -24.09 -21.43 9.57
CA ASP A 22 -23.49 -20.22 9.00
C ASP A 22 -24.16 -19.79 7.69
N VAL A 23 -24.52 -20.72 6.81
CA VAL A 23 -25.25 -20.42 5.56
C VAL A 23 -26.64 -19.86 5.86
N VAL A 24 -27.34 -20.40 6.85
CA VAL A 24 -28.66 -19.92 7.27
C VAL A 24 -28.57 -18.56 7.96
N ALA A 25 -27.53 -18.34 8.79
CA ALA A 25 -27.28 -17.04 9.43
C ALA A 25 -26.93 -15.98 8.39
N THR A 26 -26.08 -16.29 7.43
CA THR A 26 -25.70 -15.39 6.33
C THR A 26 -26.88 -15.05 5.44
N LYS A 27 -27.73 -16.03 5.11
CA LYS A 27 -28.94 -15.80 4.33
C LYS A 27 -29.95 -14.91 5.06
N ARG A 28 -30.14 -15.13 6.37
CA ARG A 28 -30.99 -14.26 7.20
C ARG A 28 -30.45 -12.85 7.35
N ALA A 29 -29.11 -12.70 7.45
CA ALA A 29 -28.46 -11.40 7.48
C ALA A 29 -28.66 -10.64 6.16
N LEU A 30 -28.51 -11.31 5.02
CA LEU A 30 -28.73 -10.73 3.69
C LEU A 30 -30.19 -10.30 3.50
N GLU A 31 -31.17 -11.14 3.87
CA GLU A 31 -32.59 -10.81 3.82
C GLU A 31 -32.96 -9.64 4.76
N ALA A 32 -32.29 -9.53 5.91
CA ALA A 32 -32.48 -8.42 6.83
C ALA A 32 -31.90 -7.11 6.27
N GLU A 33 -30.80 -7.18 5.55
CA GLU A 33 -30.14 -6.03 4.91
C GLU A 33 -30.94 -5.54 3.70
N GLU A 34 -31.49 -6.43 2.87
CA GLU A 34 -32.42 -6.10 1.79
C GLU A 34 -33.69 -5.43 2.32
N LYS A 35 -34.25 -5.93 3.42
CA LYS A 35 -35.41 -5.30 4.08
C LYS A 35 -35.06 -3.91 4.65
N ARG A 36 -33.85 -3.72 5.19
CA ARG A 36 -33.37 -2.41 5.64
C ARG A 36 -33.18 -1.44 4.48
N ALA A 37 -32.57 -1.88 3.39
CA ALA A 37 -32.38 -1.10 2.17
C ALA A 37 -33.74 -0.66 1.56
N THR A 38 -34.70 -1.57 1.45
CA THR A 38 -36.04 -1.29 0.94
C THR A 38 -36.80 -0.31 1.85
N LYS A 39 -36.66 -0.45 3.18
CA LYS A 39 -37.26 0.47 4.16
C LYS A 39 -36.61 1.86 4.12
N ALA A 40 -35.28 1.92 3.91
CA ALA A 40 -34.54 3.18 3.76
C ALA A 40 -34.92 3.89 2.45
N GLU A 41 -35.07 3.15 1.36
CA GLU A 41 -35.49 3.68 0.05
C GLU A 41 -36.93 4.22 0.10
N LYS A 42 -37.83 3.51 0.79
CA LYS A 42 -39.22 4.00 1.05
C LYS A 42 -39.20 5.25 1.93
N GLY A 43 -38.40 5.26 3.01
CA GLY A 43 -38.26 6.44 3.89
C GLY A 43 -37.68 7.66 3.15
N LEU A 44 -36.79 7.46 2.19
CA LEU A 44 -36.26 8.53 1.32
C LEU A 44 -37.33 9.05 0.35
N LYS A 45 -38.17 8.18 -0.21
CA LYS A 45 -39.30 8.57 -1.07
C LYS A 45 -40.36 9.34 -0.29
N ASP A 46 -40.71 8.87 0.91
CA ASP A 46 -41.67 9.53 1.80
C ASP A 46 -41.16 10.90 2.29
N MET A 47 -39.87 11.01 2.59
CA MET A 47 -39.20 12.25 2.98
C MET A 47 -39.13 13.26 1.80
N ALA A 48 -38.90 12.78 0.59
CA ALA A 48 -38.89 13.62 -0.63
C ALA A 48 -40.29 14.12 -1.01
N ALA A 49 -41.35 13.40 -0.65
CA ALA A 49 -42.75 13.77 -0.86
C ALA A 49 -43.29 14.77 0.19
N SER A 50 -42.60 14.94 1.32
CA SER A 50 -43.09 15.76 2.45
C SER A 50 -43.07 17.26 2.11
N PRO A 51 -44.10 18.01 2.52
CA PRO A 51 -44.14 19.48 2.34
C PRO A 51 -42.94 20.20 2.96
N TRP A 52 -42.44 19.68 4.07
CA TRP A 52 -41.25 20.20 4.78
C TRP A 52 -39.97 20.08 3.97
N TRP A 53 -39.80 18.99 3.23
CA TRP A 53 -38.66 18.79 2.33
C TRP A 53 -38.67 19.80 1.17
N LYS A 54 -39.85 20.11 0.63
CA LYS A 54 -39.99 21.09 -0.46
C LYS A 54 -39.64 22.51 -0.02
N LEU A 55 -39.95 22.88 1.25
CA LEU A 55 -39.61 24.19 1.81
C LEU A 55 -38.12 24.37 2.11
N THR A 56 -37.42 23.30 2.48
CA THR A 56 -35.98 23.33 2.84
C THR A 56 -35.05 22.95 1.68
N ALA A 57 -35.58 22.57 0.52
CA ALA A 57 -34.80 22.11 -0.64
C ALA A 57 -34.09 23.25 -1.39
N ARG A 58 -34.57 24.50 -1.31
CA ARG A 58 -33.96 25.64 -2.03
C ARG A 58 -32.50 25.93 -1.60
N PRO A 59 -32.11 26.00 -0.31
CA PRO A 59 -30.70 26.16 0.07
C PRO A 59 -29.87 24.91 -0.16
N ARG A 60 -30.49 23.71 -0.05
CA ARG A 60 -29.78 22.40 -0.24
C ARG A 60 -29.47 22.09 -1.68
N GLY A 61 -30.30 22.55 -2.62
CA GLY A 61 -30.02 22.42 -4.06
C GLY A 61 -28.73 23.14 -4.50
N VAL A 62 -28.42 24.27 -3.86
CA VAL A 62 -27.16 25.00 -4.12
C VAL A 62 -25.96 24.27 -3.54
N VAL A 63 -26.10 23.68 -2.36
CA VAL A 63 -25.02 22.89 -1.72
C VAL A 63 -24.82 21.56 -2.46
N ALA A 64 -25.90 20.90 -2.87
CA ALA A 64 -25.84 19.67 -3.66
C ALA A 64 -25.24 19.93 -5.07
N LYS A 65 -25.62 21.02 -5.74
CA LYS A 65 -24.98 21.44 -6.99
C LYS A 65 -23.52 21.85 -6.81
N ARG A 66 -23.14 22.42 -5.67
CA ARG A 66 -21.75 22.74 -5.34
C ARG A 66 -20.94 21.48 -5.01
N LYS A 67 -21.53 20.50 -4.31
CA LYS A 67 -20.92 19.17 -4.08
C LYS A 67 -20.85 18.36 -5.37
N ALA A 68 -21.90 18.34 -6.19
CA ALA A 68 -21.90 17.69 -7.49
C ALA A 68 -20.92 18.36 -8.47
N ARG A 69 -20.80 19.69 -8.46
CA ARG A 69 -19.78 20.41 -9.24
C ARG A 69 -18.35 20.20 -8.70
N LYS A 70 -18.20 20.01 -7.39
CA LYS A 70 -16.90 19.64 -6.80
C LYS A 70 -16.56 18.17 -7.06
N ALA A 71 -17.54 17.27 -7.09
CA ALA A 71 -17.39 15.88 -7.49
C ALA A 71 -17.14 15.74 -9.00
N ALA A 72 -17.77 16.59 -9.83
CA ALA A 72 -17.52 16.63 -11.28
C ALA A 72 -16.19 17.28 -11.65
N ASN A 73 -15.60 18.11 -10.78
CA ASN A 73 -14.26 18.69 -10.95
C ASN A 73 -13.17 17.94 -10.17
N THR A 74 -13.49 16.87 -9.45
CA THR A 74 -12.49 15.90 -9.05
C THR A 74 -12.21 15.10 -10.33
N PRO A 75 -10.99 15.11 -10.89
CA PRO A 75 -10.70 14.27 -12.02
C PRO A 75 -11.08 12.85 -11.60
N GLU A 76 -12.13 12.30 -12.22
CA GLU A 76 -12.40 10.87 -12.12
C GLU A 76 -11.06 10.17 -12.32
N ARG A 77 -10.66 9.41 -11.33
CA ARG A 77 -9.56 8.46 -11.46
C ARG A 77 -9.99 7.48 -12.54
N LYS A 78 -9.74 7.86 -13.80
CA LYS A 78 -9.78 6.89 -14.88
C LYS A 78 -8.65 5.92 -14.59
N GLN A 79 -8.98 4.86 -13.84
CA GLN A 79 -8.16 3.66 -13.87
C GLN A 79 -7.89 3.39 -15.33
N VAL A 80 -6.63 3.27 -15.71
CA VAL A 80 -6.30 2.74 -17.04
C VAL A 80 -6.88 1.33 -17.00
N GLY A 81 -8.06 1.17 -17.62
CA GLY A 81 -8.76 -0.10 -17.69
C GLY A 81 -7.88 -1.10 -18.44
N GLY A 82 -8.16 -2.37 -18.25
CA GLY A 82 -7.70 -3.39 -19.17
C GLY A 82 -8.15 -3.09 -20.61
N PRO A 83 -7.72 -3.87 -21.57
CA PRO A 83 -8.17 -3.71 -22.94
C PRO A 83 -9.70 -3.73 -22.97
N THR A 84 -10.31 -2.70 -23.55
CA THR A 84 -11.75 -2.70 -23.76
C THR A 84 -12.05 -3.63 -24.93
N ASN A 85 -12.90 -4.61 -24.73
CA ASN A 85 -13.36 -5.47 -25.83
C ASN A 85 -13.96 -4.58 -26.92
N PRO A 86 -13.49 -4.67 -28.18
CA PRO A 86 -14.04 -3.90 -29.26
C PRO A 86 -15.52 -4.27 -29.46
N LYS A 87 -16.32 -3.32 -29.96
CA LYS A 87 -17.71 -3.58 -30.37
C LYS A 87 -17.69 -4.37 -31.70
N LEU A 88 -17.50 -5.67 -31.60
CA LEU A 88 -17.55 -6.61 -32.70
C LEU A 88 -18.99 -7.14 -32.89
N ALA A 89 -19.33 -7.56 -34.08
CA ALA A 89 -20.52 -8.37 -34.30
C ALA A 89 -20.40 -9.71 -33.53
N PRO A 90 -21.51 -10.32 -33.10
CA PRO A 90 -21.45 -11.54 -32.27
C PRO A 90 -20.58 -12.65 -32.86
N ALA A 91 -20.66 -12.90 -34.16
CA ALA A 91 -19.85 -13.94 -34.80
C ALA A 91 -18.36 -13.58 -34.87
N GLU A 92 -18.03 -12.31 -35.15
CA GLU A 92 -16.65 -11.82 -35.12
C GLU A 92 -16.04 -11.86 -33.71
N TRP A 93 -16.86 -11.56 -32.71
CA TRP A 93 -16.42 -11.63 -31.32
C TRP A 93 -16.08 -13.06 -30.89
N VAL A 94 -16.94 -14.05 -31.26
CA VAL A 94 -16.70 -15.47 -30.99
C VAL A 94 -15.39 -15.92 -31.64
N LYS A 95 -15.21 -15.61 -32.91
CA LYS A 95 -13.99 -15.96 -33.65
C LYS A 95 -12.74 -15.33 -33.03
N ALA A 96 -12.76 -14.02 -32.78
CA ALA A 96 -11.60 -13.33 -32.18
C ALA A 96 -11.23 -13.91 -30.80
N ARG A 97 -12.22 -14.34 -30.02
CA ARG A 97 -12.01 -15.00 -28.74
C ARG A 97 -11.36 -16.38 -28.91
N GLU A 98 -11.83 -17.16 -29.86
CA GLU A 98 -11.26 -18.48 -30.18
C GLU A 98 -9.81 -18.36 -30.66
N ASP A 99 -9.56 -17.45 -31.59
CA ASP A 99 -8.21 -17.18 -32.12
C ASP A 99 -7.25 -16.77 -30.98
N ALA A 100 -7.70 -15.88 -30.06
CA ALA A 100 -6.92 -15.49 -28.91
C ALA A 100 -6.68 -16.64 -27.92
N LEU A 101 -7.68 -17.50 -27.69
CA LEU A 101 -7.54 -18.66 -26.83
C LEU A 101 -6.53 -19.66 -27.38
N VAL A 102 -6.56 -19.95 -28.69
CA VAL A 102 -5.62 -20.86 -29.37
C VAL A 102 -4.18 -20.42 -29.10
N LEU A 103 -3.86 -19.14 -29.22
CA LEU A 103 -2.50 -18.64 -28.99
C LEU A 103 -2.08 -18.75 -27.52
N ARG A 104 -2.98 -18.44 -26.57
CA ARG A 104 -2.68 -18.59 -25.14
C ARG A 104 -2.50 -20.05 -24.72
N LEU A 105 -3.30 -20.96 -25.26
CA LEU A 105 -3.15 -22.38 -25.00
C LEU A 105 -1.84 -22.93 -25.56
N GLN A 106 -1.41 -22.45 -26.72
CA GLN A 106 -0.11 -22.84 -27.27
C GLN A 106 1.02 -22.52 -26.31
N THR A 107 1.01 -21.35 -25.66
CA THR A 107 2.02 -21.00 -24.64
C THR A 107 2.04 -21.99 -23.48
N VAL A 108 0.87 -22.45 -23.01
CA VAL A 108 0.81 -23.45 -21.93
C VAL A 108 1.37 -24.80 -22.40
N LEU A 109 0.97 -25.24 -23.59
CA LEU A 109 1.43 -26.53 -24.13
C LEU A 109 2.94 -26.54 -24.42
N ASP A 110 3.47 -25.43 -24.94
CA ASP A 110 4.90 -25.27 -25.19
C ASP A 110 5.73 -25.27 -23.89
N GLU A 111 5.23 -24.62 -22.84
CA GLU A 111 5.88 -24.61 -21.52
C GLU A 111 6.05 -26.03 -20.94
N TYR A 112 5.12 -26.90 -21.20
CA TYR A 112 5.12 -28.29 -20.70
C TYR A 112 5.57 -29.32 -21.75
N ASP A 113 6.14 -28.88 -22.88
CA ASP A 113 6.54 -29.74 -24.01
C ASP A 113 5.44 -30.70 -24.49
N ALA A 114 4.16 -30.31 -24.29
CA ALA A 114 3.00 -31.12 -24.61
C ALA A 114 2.39 -30.77 -25.98
N GLY A 115 2.88 -29.71 -26.62
CA GLY A 115 2.44 -29.23 -27.92
C GLY A 115 3.41 -29.60 -29.05
N THR A 116 2.94 -29.56 -30.28
CA THR A 116 3.81 -29.58 -31.46
C THR A 116 4.35 -28.17 -31.65
N LYS A 117 5.67 -27.99 -31.55
CA LYS A 117 6.35 -26.71 -31.87
C LYS A 117 6.12 -26.40 -33.36
N SER A 118 5.06 -25.66 -33.65
CA SER A 118 4.68 -25.29 -35.02
C SER A 118 4.46 -23.77 -35.08
N SER A 119 4.91 -23.17 -36.18
CA SER A 119 4.60 -21.76 -36.48
C SER A 119 3.10 -21.53 -36.75
N ASN A 120 2.33 -22.61 -36.96
CA ASN A 120 0.89 -22.58 -37.11
C ASN A 120 0.27 -23.48 -36.02
N PRO A 121 -0.34 -22.88 -34.96
CA PRO A 121 -0.89 -23.67 -33.86
C PRO A 121 -2.02 -24.59 -34.36
N PRO A 122 -2.19 -25.79 -33.76
CA PRO A 122 -3.28 -26.69 -34.09
C PRO A 122 -4.66 -26.04 -33.83
N GLU A 123 -5.70 -26.60 -34.40
CA GLU A 123 -7.07 -26.18 -34.10
C GLU A 123 -7.39 -26.29 -32.60
N LEU A 124 -8.28 -25.43 -32.12
CA LEU A 124 -8.67 -25.34 -30.70
C LEU A 124 -9.04 -26.69 -30.09
N ALA A 125 -9.80 -27.52 -30.81
CA ALA A 125 -10.22 -28.85 -30.33
C ALA A 125 -9.03 -29.78 -30.06
N THR A 126 -7.99 -29.73 -30.90
CA THR A 126 -6.75 -30.50 -30.73
C THR A 126 -5.99 -30.03 -29.51
N GLN A 127 -5.82 -28.69 -29.32
CA GLN A 127 -5.14 -28.14 -28.16
C GLN A 127 -5.88 -28.45 -26.85
N LEU A 128 -7.20 -28.38 -26.83
CA LEU A 128 -8.00 -28.74 -25.64
C LEU A 128 -7.85 -30.22 -25.30
N SER A 129 -7.75 -31.12 -26.31
CA SER A 129 -7.50 -32.54 -26.09
C SER A 129 -6.08 -32.78 -25.52
N GLN A 130 -5.05 -32.09 -26.07
CA GLN A 130 -3.68 -32.16 -25.55
C GLN A 130 -3.61 -31.63 -24.10
N LEU A 131 -4.26 -30.52 -23.82
CA LEU A 131 -4.33 -29.96 -22.48
C LEU A 131 -5.05 -30.92 -21.49
N ALA A 132 -6.16 -31.53 -21.90
CA ALA A 132 -6.87 -32.51 -21.09
C ALA A 132 -5.99 -33.72 -20.77
N THR A 133 -5.23 -34.22 -21.74
CA THR A 133 -4.24 -35.28 -21.54
C THR A 133 -3.12 -34.86 -20.59
N LEU A 134 -2.59 -33.66 -20.73
CA LEU A 134 -1.56 -33.10 -19.85
C LEU A 134 -2.06 -33.02 -18.40
N LEU A 135 -3.25 -32.48 -18.19
CA LEU A 135 -3.88 -32.38 -16.86
C LEU A 135 -4.21 -33.75 -16.25
N ALA A 136 -4.61 -34.74 -17.09
CA ALA A 136 -4.84 -36.10 -16.62
C ALA A 136 -3.54 -36.76 -16.13
N ASN A 137 -2.41 -36.50 -16.79
CA ASN A 137 -1.13 -37.03 -16.41
C ASN A 137 -0.53 -36.31 -15.17
N LYS A 138 -0.95 -35.08 -14.91
CA LYS A 138 -0.44 -34.21 -13.82
C LYS A 138 -1.59 -33.57 -13.02
N PRO A 139 -2.54 -34.34 -12.43
CA PRO A 139 -3.77 -33.80 -11.84
C PRO A 139 -3.55 -32.96 -10.56
N LYS A 140 -2.36 -33.01 -9.97
CA LYS A 140 -1.98 -32.27 -8.75
C LYS A 140 -0.92 -31.20 -9.01
N ASP A 141 -0.58 -30.94 -10.28
CA ASP A 141 0.40 -29.91 -10.67
C ASP A 141 -0.25 -28.53 -10.51
N LYS A 142 0.08 -27.86 -9.41
CA LYS A 142 -0.48 -26.55 -9.06
C LYS A 142 -0.13 -25.48 -10.11
N PRO A 143 1.14 -25.34 -10.56
CA PRO A 143 1.50 -24.39 -11.60
C PRO A 143 0.74 -24.61 -12.91
N LEU A 144 0.59 -25.85 -13.35
CA LEU A 144 -0.18 -26.17 -14.54
C LEU A 144 -1.65 -25.76 -14.42
N ALA A 145 -2.28 -26.06 -13.28
CA ALA A 145 -3.67 -25.67 -13.04
C ALA A 145 -3.82 -24.14 -13.04
N TRP A 146 -2.90 -23.43 -12.38
CA TRP A 146 -2.91 -21.96 -12.32
C TRP A 146 -2.73 -21.34 -13.69
N LEU A 147 -1.71 -21.78 -14.46
CA LEU A 147 -1.42 -21.26 -15.80
C LEU A 147 -2.54 -21.57 -16.79
N THR A 148 -3.12 -22.77 -16.71
CA THR A 148 -4.30 -23.17 -17.50
C THR A 148 -5.48 -22.23 -17.25
N TYR A 149 -5.75 -21.91 -15.97
CA TYR A 149 -6.79 -20.95 -15.61
C TYR A 149 -6.55 -19.59 -16.26
N VAL A 150 -5.31 -19.05 -16.13
CA VAL A 150 -4.95 -17.76 -16.73
C VAL A 150 -5.14 -17.77 -18.25
N ALA A 151 -4.69 -18.84 -18.92
CA ALA A 151 -4.80 -18.95 -20.37
C ALA A 151 -6.26 -19.00 -20.85
N ILE A 152 -7.13 -19.79 -20.19
CA ILE A 152 -8.53 -19.95 -20.61
C ILE A 152 -9.36 -18.73 -20.22
N VAL A 153 -9.27 -18.26 -18.97
CA VAL A 153 -10.14 -17.18 -18.45
C VAL A 153 -9.61 -15.80 -18.78
N ALA A 154 -8.34 -15.69 -19.19
CA ALA A 154 -7.64 -14.45 -19.50
C ALA A 154 -7.64 -13.47 -18.32
N LYS A 155 -7.45 -13.99 -17.12
CA LYS A 155 -7.22 -13.21 -15.88
C LYS A 155 -6.55 -14.08 -14.83
N TYR A 156 -5.90 -13.45 -13.87
CA TYR A 156 -5.34 -14.15 -12.72
C TYR A 156 -6.45 -14.67 -11.80
N PRO A 157 -6.37 -15.94 -11.35
CA PRO A 157 -7.33 -16.49 -10.40
C PRO A 157 -7.17 -15.95 -8.98
N THR A 158 -8.20 -16.11 -8.16
CA THR A 158 -8.08 -16.16 -6.70
C THR A 158 -7.78 -17.58 -6.25
N ASN A 159 -7.37 -17.75 -4.98
CA ASN A 159 -7.22 -19.09 -4.40
C ASN A 159 -8.48 -19.95 -4.52
N GLN A 160 -9.65 -19.35 -4.34
CA GLN A 160 -10.93 -20.05 -4.50
C GLN A 160 -11.16 -20.50 -5.94
N ASP A 161 -10.84 -19.66 -6.92
CA ASP A 161 -10.99 -19.98 -8.34
C ASP A 161 -10.15 -21.20 -8.75
N VAL A 162 -8.85 -21.19 -8.40
CA VAL A 162 -7.92 -22.23 -8.82
C VAL A 162 -8.08 -23.51 -8.00
N LEU A 163 -8.41 -23.40 -6.71
CA LEU A 163 -8.72 -24.56 -5.87
C LEU A 163 -9.92 -25.32 -6.42
N ARG A 164 -10.98 -24.61 -6.79
CA ARG A 164 -12.16 -25.19 -7.43
C ARG A 164 -11.77 -25.91 -8.73
N PHE A 165 -11.04 -25.24 -9.61
CA PHE A 165 -10.60 -25.84 -10.87
C PHE A 165 -9.74 -27.10 -10.65
N SER A 166 -8.80 -27.05 -9.72
CA SER A 166 -7.97 -28.21 -9.35
C SER A 166 -8.80 -29.36 -8.78
N THR A 167 -9.85 -29.06 -8.02
CA THR A 167 -10.79 -30.06 -7.51
C THR A 167 -11.62 -30.65 -8.63
N ASP A 168 -12.16 -29.82 -9.53
CA ASP A 168 -12.95 -30.28 -10.70
C ASP A 168 -12.11 -31.20 -11.60
N ILE A 169 -10.79 -30.94 -11.77
CA ILE A 169 -9.89 -31.86 -12.49
C ILE A 169 -9.86 -33.24 -11.86
N GLN A 170 -9.83 -33.34 -10.53
CA GLN A 170 -9.67 -34.58 -9.79
C GLN A 170 -11.00 -35.34 -9.64
N VAL A 171 -12.12 -34.63 -9.58
CA VAL A 171 -13.47 -35.23 -9.34
C VAL A 171 -14.19 -35.52 -10.64
N ASP A 172 -14.29 -34.53 -11.54
CA ASP A 172 -15.08 -34.58 -12.76
C ASP A 172 -14.24 -34.95 -14.00
N GLY A 173 -12.92 -34.90 -13.84
CA GLY A 173 -11.93 -35.10 -14.89
C GLY A 173 -11.61 -33.85 -15.72
N PRO A 174 -10.43 -33.82 -16.36
CA PRO A 174 -9.95 -32.65 -17.08
C PRO A 174 -10.88 -32.10 -18.17
N PRO A 175 -11.55 -32.91 -19.00
CA PRO A 175 -12.46 -32.40 -20.03
C PRO A 175 -13.63 -31.58 -19.43
N ALA A 176 -14.24 -32.07 -18.34
CA ALA A 176 -15.34 -31.39 -17.67
C ALA A 176 -14.86 -30.10 -16.98
N ALA A 177 -13.72 -30.14 -16.30
CA ALA A 177 -13.11 -28.99 -15.66
C ALA A 177 -12.75 -27.86 -16.68
N ILE A 178 -12.17 -28.24 -17.82
CA ILE A 178 -11.89 -27.30 -18.94
C ILE A 178 -13.17 -26.68 -19.48
N ALA A 179 -14.21 -27.50 -19.71
CA ALA A 179 -15.51 -27.01 -20.18
C ALA A 179 -16.12 -25.99 -19.22
N GLN A 180 -15.94 -26.17 -17.91
CA GLN A 180 -16.37 -25.20 -16.91
C GLN A 180 -15.62 -23.87 -17.02
N LEU A 181 -14.29 -23.87 -17.23
CA LEU A 181 -13.53 -22.64 -17.43
C LEU A 181 -13.94 -21.90 -18.73
N LEU A 182 -14.17 -22.66 -19.82
CA LEU A 182 -14.67 -22.10 -21.07
C LEU A 182 -16.05 -21.45 -20.90
N ARG A 183 -16.92 -22.05 -20.08
CA ARG A 183 -18.22 -21.46 -19.72
C ARG A 183 -18.04 -20.16 -18.92
N ILE A 184 -17.15 -20.12 -17.92
CA ILE A 184 -16.84 -18.91 -17.17
C ILE A 184 -16.36 -17.80 -18.11
N ASN A 185 -15.44 -18.10 -19.01
CA ASN A 185 -14.93 -17.15 -20.02
C ASN A 185 -16.04 -16.64 -20.95
N THR A 186 -17.07 -17.44 -21.21
CA THR A 186 -18.20 -17.07 -22.09
C THR A 186 -19.23 -16.22 -21.35
N GLU A 187 -19.64 -16.64 -20.17
CA GLU A 187 -20.69 -15.98 -19.39
C GLU A 187 -20.21 -14.69 -18.69
N ARG A 188 -18.93 -14.65 -18.31
CA ARG A 188 -18.31 -13.54 -17.58
C ARG A 188 -16.92 -13.24 -18.14
N PRO A 189 -16.84 -12.77 -19.40
CA PRO A 189 -15.55 -12.50 -20.02
C PRO A 189 -14.78 -11.43 -19.24
N SER A 190 -13.48 -11.65 -19.08
CA SER A 190 -12.58 -10.61 -18.56
C SER A 190 -12.39 -9.51 -19.61
N SER A 191 -11.88 -8.37 -19.19
CA SER A 191 -11.49 -7.32 -20.12
C SER A 191 -10.33 -7.73 -21.05
N TRP A 192 -9.64 -8.84 -20.72
CA TRP A 192 -8.50 -9.41 -21.43
C TRP A 192 -8.85 -10.58 -22.36
N THR A 193 -10.11 -10.96 -22.44
CA THR A 193 -10.57 -12.16 -23.18
C THR A 193 -10.11 -12.19 -24.64
N LEU A 194 -10.03 -11.03 -25.28
CA LEU A 194 -9.59 -10.90 -26.69
C LEU A 194 -8.07 -10.68 -26.83
N VAL A 195 -7.31 -10.65 -25.75
CA VAL A 195 -5.84 -10.54 -25.81
C VAL A 195 -5.27 -11.92 -26.14
N ALA A 196 -4.57 -12.00 -27.27
CA ALA A 196 -4.05 -13.25 -27.80
C ALA A 196 -2.74 -13.66 -27.14
N ASP A 197 -1.85 -12.70 -26.89
CA ASP A 197 -0.52 -12.99 -26.42
C ASP A 197 -0.50 -13.27 -24.92
N LEU A 198 0.17 -14.36 -24.54
CA LEU A 198 0.52 -14.72 -23.18
C LEU A 198 2.05 -14.86 -23.11
N GLU A 199 2.71 -13.99 -22.37
CA GLU A 199 4.16 -13.97 -22.22
C GLU A 199 4.58 -14.40 -20.82
N LEU A 200 5.45 -15.41 -20.72
CA LEU A 200 6.02 -15.88 -19.47
C LEU A 200 7.30 -15.09 -19.15
N LEU A 201 7.30 -14.34 -18.07
CA LEU A 201 8.42 -13.52 -17.60
C LEU A 201 9.32 -14.35 -16.68
N ARG A 202 10.62 -14.36 -16.95
CA ARG A 202 11.63 -15.11 -16.18
C ARG A 202 12.52 -14.21 -15.31
N ASP A 203 12.58 -12.92 -15.62
CA ASP A 203 13.31 -11.93 -14.81
C ASP A 203 12.50 -11.58 -13.56
N VAL A 204 13.15 -10.96 -12.58
CA VAL A 204 12.47 -10.41 -11.40
C VAL A 204 11.40 -9.41 -11.83
N VAL A 205 10.20 -9.55 -11.27
CA VAL A 205 9.06 -8.67 -11.58
C VAL A 205 8.81 -7.74 -10.41
N ILE A 206 8.72 -6.44 -10.70
CA ILE A 206 8.37 -5.42 -9.71
C ILE A 206 6.95 -4.91 -9.98
N ASP A 207 6.11 -4.85 -8.93
CA ASP A 207 4.73 -4.35 -8.98
C ASP A 207 4.56 -2.99 -8.27
N PRO A 208 4.89 -1.85 -8.90
CA PRO A 208 4.72 -0.50 -8.36
C PRO A 208 3.40 0.15 -8.81
N THR A 209 2.30 -0.61 -8.86
CA THR A 209 1.00 -0.16 -9.42
C THR A 209 0.44 1.06 -8.72
N LEU A 210 0.56 1.15 -7.38
CA LEU A 210 0.05 2.29 -6.61
C LEU A 210 0.82 3.57 -6.93
N THR A 211 2.15 3.49 -6.94
CA THR A 211 3.03 4.64 -7.25
C THR A 211 2.86 5.10 -8.69
N SER A 212 2.67 4.19 -9.64
CA SER A 212 2.44 4.51 -11.05
C SER A 212 1.22 5.43 -11.28
N GLN A 213 0.26 5.42 -10.36
CA GLN A 213 -0.99 6.19 -10.42
C GLN A 213 -0.92 7.51 -9.63
N ARG A 214 0.18 7.80 -8.92
CA ARG A 214 0.29 8.95 -8.02
C ARG A 214 1.18 10.05 -8.59
N THR A 215 0.66 11.27 -8.52
CA THR A 215 1.37 12.50 -8.93
C THR A 215 1.89 13.31 -7.75
N PHE A 216 1.86 12.75 -6.55
CA PHE A 216 2.35 13.34 -5.32
C PHE A 216 3.35 12.40 -4.63
N HIS A 217 4.09 12.93 -3.68
CA HIS A 217 5.15 12.25 -2.94
C HIS A 217 4.70 12.03 -1.48
N THR A 218 4.59 10.78 -1.04
CA THR A 218 4.48 10.40 0.37
C THR A 218 5.63 9.47 0.72
N GLY A 219 5.80 9.10 1.98
CA GLY A 219 6.84 8.16 2.39
C GLY A 219 6.86 6.87 1.56
N ILE A 220 5.68 6.29 1.28
CA ILE A 220 5.58 5.07 0.46
C ILE A 220 6.07 5.30 -0.97
N GLN A 221 5.60 6.36 -1.65
CA GLN A 221 6.05 6.67 -3.01
C GLN A 221 7.54 7.04 -3.05
N ARG A 222 8.07 7.64 -1.98
CA ARG A 222 9.50 7.94 -1.89
C ARG A 222 10.32 6.65 -1.88
N VAL A 223 9.97 5.68 -1.03
CA VAL A 223 10.66 4.37 -1.00
C VAL A 223 10.68 3.74 -2.39
N VAL A 224 9.54 3.64 -3.07
CA VAL A 224 9.46 3.04 -4.41
C VAL A 224 10.32 3.80 -5.42
N ARG A 225 10.26 5.13 -5.44
CA ARG A 225 10.97 5.99 -6.40
C ARG A 225 12.48 6.07 -6.14
N GLU A 226 12.90 5.82 -4.92
CA GLU A 226 14.31 5.74 -4.58
C GLU A 226 14.89 4.35 -4.83
N THR A 227 14.13 3.28 -4.60
CA THR A 227 14.65 1.92 -4.72
C THR A 227 14.53 1.35 -6.13
N VAL A 228 13.36 1.47 -6.78
CA VAL A 228 13.11 0.79 -8.07
C VAL A 228 14.03 1.26 -9.20
N PRO A 229 14.34 2.57 -9.38
CA PRO A 229 15.32 2.99 -10.38
C PRO A 229 16.73 2.45 -10.11
N ARG A 230 17.14 2.37 -8.84
CA ARG A 230 18.44 1.82 -8.45
C ARG A 230 18.54 0.32 -8.76
N TRP A 231 17.50 -0.43 -8.44
CA TRP A 231 17.41 -1.84 -8.80
C TRP A 231 17.45 -2.03 -10.32
N ALA A 232 16.71 -1.24 -11.08
CA ALA A 232 16.70 -1.34 -12.55
C ALA A 232 18.03 -0.97 -13.19
N ALA A 233 18.86 -0.15 -12.55
CA ALA A 233 20.22 0.17 -13.02
C ALA A 233 21.22 -0.96 -12.78
N GLN A 234 20.97 -1.83 -11.80
CA GLN A 234 21.94 -2.85 -11.35
C GLN A 234 21.51 -4.28 -11.72
N HIS A 235 20.21 -4.53 -11.89
CA HIS A 235 19.66 -5.87 -12.06
C HIS A 235 18.70 -5.96 -13.24
N PRO A 236 18.65 -7.10 -13.96
CA PRO A 236 17.61 -7.37 -14.95
C PRO A 236 16.26 -7.53 -14.22
N LEU A 237 15.30 -6.68 -14.54
CA LEU A 237 13.96 -6.73 -13.97
C LEU A 237 12.90 -6.22 -14.94
N GLN A 238 11.64 -6.58 -14.67
CA GLN A 238 10.47 -6.16 -15.43
C GLN A 238 9.51 -5.37 -14.55
N LEU A 239 9.17 -4.14 -14.95
CA LEU A 239 8.12 -3.37 -14.29
C LEU A 239 6.75 -3.82 -14.80
N MET A 240 5.86 -4.24 -13.91
CA MET A 240 4.51 -4.66 -14.23
C MET A 240 3.48 -3.88 -13.45
N ILE A 241 2.40 -3.52 -14.12
CA ILE A 241 1.28 -2.76 -13.57
C ILE A 241 0.01 -3.57 -13.72
N TRP A 242 -0.82 -3.62 -12.67
CA TRP A 242 -2.13 -4.23 -12.77
C TRP A 242 -3.08 -3.42 -13.66
N GLY A 243 -3.75 -4.10 -14.58
CA GLY A 243 -4.79 -3.56 -15.44
C GLY A 243 -6.15 -4.22 -15.22
N GLY A 244 -7.23 -3.63 -15.75
CA GLY A 244 -8.55 -4.22 -15.75
C GLY A 244 -9.13 -4.54 -14.37
N GLY A 245 -8.96 -3.68 -13.37
CA GLY A 245 -9.46 -3.96 -12.03
C GLY A 245 -8.69 -5.05 -11.28
N ALA A 246 -7.39 -5.18 -11.52
CA ALA A 246 -6.49 -6.22 -11.03
C ALA A 246 -6.77 -7.61 -11.63
N GLU A 247 -7.11 -7.63 -12.93
CA GLU A 247 -7.33 -8.90 -13.64
C GLU A 247 -6.05 -9.53 -14.18
N ALA A 248 -5.10 -8.72 -14.70
CA ALA A 248 -3.82 -9.22 -15.23
C ALA A 248 -2.74 -8.14 -15.19
N PHE A 249 -1.48 -8.57 -15.25
CA PHE A 249 -0.33 -7.69 -15.42
C PHE A 249 -0.18 -7.23 -16.88
N ARG A 250 0.30 -5.99 -17.00
CA ARG A 250 0.75 -5.35 -18.24
C ARG A 250 2.00 -4.52 -18.01
N PRO A 251 2.77 -4.17 -19.04
CA PRO A 251 3.83 -3.18 -18.90
C PRO A 251 3.25 -1.81 -18.52
N PRO A 252 4.02 -0.95 -17.84
CA PRO A 252 3.62 0.42 -17.60
C PRO A 252 3.51 1.20 -18.91
N THR A 253 2.58 2.14 -18.96
CA THR A 253 2.58 3.19 -20.00
C THR A 253 3.73 4.16 -19.75
N GLN A 254 4.12 4.94 -20.75
CA GLN A 254 5.18 5.94 -20.60
C GLN A 254 4.93 6.91 -19.41
N PRO A 255 3.73 7.47 -19.19
CA PRO A 255 3.47 8.29 -18.02
C PRO A 255 3.56 7.53 -16.68
N GLU A 256 3.20 6.23 -16.65
CA GLU A 256 3.32 5.40 -15.46
C GLU A 256 4.79 5.08 -15.15
N ALA A 257 5.56 4.71 -16.17
CA ALA A 257 6.99 4.48 -16.03
C ALA A 257 7.71 5.75 -15.55
N TRP A 258 7.39 6.90 -16.13
CA TRP A 258 7.95 8.18 -15.68
C TRP A 258 7.67 8.46 -14.19
N ARG A 259 6.45 8.21 -13.70
CA ARG A 259 6.10 8.41 -12.29
C ARG A 259 6.86 7.50 -11.32
N ILE A 260 7.38 6.40 -11.81
CA ILE A 260 8.18 5.45 -11.02
C ILE A 260 9.66 5.79 -11.13
N MET A 261 10.17 5.98 -12.35
CA MET A 261 11.59 6.00 -12.68
C MET A 261 12.23 7.40 -12.67
N GLU A 262 11.45 8.43 -13.03
CA GLU A 262 11.98 9.78 -13.34
C GLU A 262 11.14 10.89 -12.69
N PHE A 263 10.37 10.57 -11.65
CA PHE A 263 9.43 11.50 -11.05
C PHE A 263 10.11 12.74 -10.47
N GLU A 264 9.76 13.89 -11.02
CA GLU A 264 10.13 15.19 -10.48
C GLU A 264 8.91 15.96 -9.95
N PRO A 265 8.84 16.26 -8.65
CA PRO A 265 7.67 16.92 -8.04
C PRO A 265 7.32 18.29 -8.65
N ARG A 266 8.28 18.96 -9.30
CA ARG A 266 8.14 20.31 -9.86
C ARG A 266 7.73 20.32 -11.35
N GLN A 267 7.62 19.18 -12.00
CA GLN A 267 7.20 19.12 -13.40
C GLN A 267 5.68 19.15 -13.53
N ASP A 268 5.14 20.23 -14.10
CA ASP A 268 3.70 20.41 -14.38
C ASP A 268 3.17 19.49 -15.48
N LYS A 269 4.04 18.94 -16.33
CA LYS A 269 3.64 18.10 -17.47
C LYS A 269 4.31 16.73 -17.41
N VAL A 270 3.47 15.71 -17.22
CA VAL A 270 3.89 14.31 -17.34
C VAL A 270 4.11 14.01 -18.83
N PRO A 271 5.28 13.51 -19.25
CA PRO A 271 5.52 13.10 -20.63
C PRO A 271 4.48 12.09 -21.13
N GLY A 272 4.04 12.20 -22.37
CA GLY A 272 3.13 11.23 -22.98
C GLY A 272 1.67 11.25 -22.46
N HIS A 273 1.24 12.34 -21.82
CA HIS A 273 -0.14 12.47 -21.34
C HIS A 273 -1.12 12.46 -22.51
N GLY A 274 -1.98 11.45 -22.60
CA GLY A 274 -3.03 11.33 -23.62
C GLY A 274 -2.96 10.09 -24.51
N VAL A 275 -1.88 9.33 -24.50
CA VAL A 275 -1.79 8.09 -25.29
C VAL A 275 -2.48 6.95 -24.52
N LYS A 276 -3.62 6.48 -25.05
CA LYS A 276 -4.25 5.24 -24.60
C LYS A 276 -3.46 4.05 -25.14
N VAL A 277 -2.61 3.46 -24.33
CA VAL A 277 -2.02 2.17 -24.66
C VAL A 277 -3.05 1.08 -24.35
N VAL A 278 -3.48 0.35 -25.37
CA VAL A 278 -4.26 -0.87 -25.20
C VAL A 278 -3.26 -2.00 -25.04
N PRO A 279 -3.23 -2.69 -23.88
CA PRO A 279 -2.33 -3.82 -23.71
C PRO A 279 -2.67 -4.93 -24.72
N THR A 280 -1.66 -5.47 -25.36
CA THR A 280 -1.79 -6.55 -26.36
C THR A 280 -1.36 -7.91 -25.81
N THR A 281 -0.73 -7.95 -24.63
CA THR A 281 -0.11 -9.15 -24.06
C THR A 281 -0.48 -9.29 -22.59
N ILE A 282 -0.93 -10.46 -22.18
CA ILE A 282 -1.05 -10.87 -20.78
C ILE A 282 0.34 -11.29 -20.34
N ARG A 283 0.93 -10.60 -19.35
CA ARG A 283 2.24 -10.94 -18.83
C ARG A 283 2.14 -11.72 -17.54
N VAL A 284 2.88 -12.79 -17.46
CA VAL A 284 2.81 -13.77 -16.38
C VAL A 284 4.21 -14.03 -15.83
N PRO A 285 4.50 -13.62 -14.58
CA PRO A 285 5.71 -14.09 -13.90
C PRO A 285 5.72 -15.63 -13.84
N TRP A 286 6.87 -16.23 -14.14
CA TRP A 286 6.97 -17.67 -14.20
C TRP A 286 8.32 -18.19 -13.76
N ASN A 287 8.35 -18.99 -12.70
CA ASN A 287 9.57 -19.47 -12.03
C ASN A 287 10.52 -18.32 -11.66
N THR A 288 9.98 -17.24 -11.12
CA THR A 288 10.74 -16.04 -10.79
C THR A 288 10.29 -15.41 -9.47
N MET A 289 10.97 -14.35 -9.06
CA MET A 289 10.61 -13.52 -7.92
C MET A 289 9.69 -12.38 -8.35
N VAL A 290 8.63 -12.15 -7.59
CA VAL A 290 7.78 -10.95 -7.70
C VAL A 290 7.97 -10.11 -6.45
N ILE A 291 8.30 -8.84 -6.61
CA ILE A 291 8.45 -7.89 -5.50
C ILE A 291 7.30 -6.89 -5.54
N ALA A 292 6.56 -6.78 -4.44
CA ALA A 292 5.59 -5.71 -4.21
C ALA A 292 6.20 -4.69 -3.23
N PRO A 293 6.80 -3.59 -3.74
CA PRO A 293 7.51 -2.61 -2.91
C PRO A 293 6.57 -1.60 -2.24
N GLU A 294 5.26 -1.83 -2.29
CA GLU A 294 4.22 -0.95 -1.77
C GLU A 294 2.97 -1.75 -1.37
N PRO A 295 2.04 -1.19 -0.57
CA PRO A 295 0.79 -1.87 -0.22
C PRO A 295 -0.01 -2.33 -1.43
N THR A 296 -0.47 -3.57 -1.42
CA THR A 296 -1.07 -4.27 -2.56
C THR A 296 -2.59 -4.09 -2.69
N GLY A 297 -3.20 -3.12 -2.02
CA GLY A 297 -4.63 -2.83 -2.19
C GLY A 297 -5.01 -2.43 -3.62
N PRO A 298 -6.23 -2.70 -4.09
CA PRO A 298 -7.36 -3.29 -3.36
C PRO A 298 -7.24 -4.80 -3.17
N ILE A 299 -8.12 -5.39 -2.35
CA ILE A 299 -8.10 -6.82 -1.95
C ILE A 299 -7.90 -7.77 -3.13
N ARG A 300 -8.53 -7.52 -4.27
CA ARG A 300 -8.40 -8.36 -5.47
C ARG A 300 -6.96 -8.49 -5.97
N ARG A 301 -6.16 -7.42 -5.88
CA ARG A 301 -4.73 -7.45 -6.24
C ARG A 301 -3.94 -8.32 -5.26
N ALA A 302 -4.17 -8.15 -3.97
CA ALA A 302 -3.51 -8.95 -2.94
C ALA A 302 -3.87 -10.44 -3.03
N GLU A 303 -5.14 -10.76 -3.27
CA GLU A 303 -5.60 -12.14 -3.47
C GLU A 303 -4.97 -12.78 -4.72
N ALA A 304 -4.85 -12.03 -5.82
CA ALA A 304 -4.23 -12.53 -7.04
C ALA A 304 -2.73 -12.78 -6.86
N LEU A 305 -2.02 -11.89 -6.15
CA LEU A 305 -0.61 -12.08 -5.79
C LEU A 305 -0.44 -13.27 -4.85
N ALA A 306 -1.28 -13.41 -3.83
CA ALA A 306 -1.27 -14.54 -2.93
C ALA A 306 -1.50 -15.86 -3.66
N CYS A 307 -2.51 -15.89 -4.53
CA CYS A 307 -2.80 -17.07 -5.35
C CYS A 307 -1.63 -17.43 -6.26
N MET A 308 -1.01 -16.44 -6.88
CA MET A 308 0.18 -16.64 -7.71
C MET A 308 1.33 -17.26 -6.88
N ALA A 309 1.61 -16.74 -5.69
CA ALA A 309 2.66 -17.28 -4.82
C ALA A 309 2.37 -18.71 -4.33
N GLU A 310 1.12 -19.03 -4.04
CA GLU A 310 0.73 -20.36 -3.53
C GLU A 310 0.58 -21.43 -4.63
N TRP A 311 0.23 -21.03 -5.86
CA TRP A 311 -0.15 -21.96 -6.93
C TRP A 311 0.79 -21.98 -8.13
N SER A 312 1.62 -20.97 -8.35
CA SER A 312 2.65 -21.00 -9.37
C SER A 312 4.03 -21.22 -8.72
N ASN A 313 5.05 -21.44 -9.51
CA ASN A 313 6.42 -21.58 -8.97
C ASN A 313 7.09 -20.22 -8.71
N ASN A 314 6.31 -19.15 -8.57
CA ASN A 314 6.83 -17.83 -8.26
C ASN A 314 7.01 -17.65 -6.74
N GLN A 315 8.02 -16.89 -6.37
CA GLN A 315 8.18 -16.38 -5.03
C GLN A 315 7.63 -14.95 -4.97
N LEU A 316 7.03 -14.58 -3.85
CA LEU A 316 6.58 -13.22 -3.59
C LEU A 316 7.40 -12.63 -2.45
N SER A 317 7.86 -11.40 -2.61
CA SER A 317 8.50 -10.63 -1.54
C SER A 317 7.87 -9.23 -1.45
N THR A 318 7.82 -8.68 -0.25
CA THR A 318 7.14 -7.39 -0.01
C THR A 318 7.97 -6.45 0.86
N ILE A 319 7.87 -5.14 0.60
CA ILE A 319 8.26 -4.12 1.57
C ILE A 319 7.03 -3.80 2.42
N TYR A 320 7.19 -3.84 3.74
CA TYR A 320 6.12 -3.64 4.69
C TYR A 320 6.32 -2.37 5.52
N TYR A 321 5.27 -1.56 5.61
CA TYR A 321 5.37 -0.19 6.12
C TYR A 321 4.91 -0.04 7.56
N ASP A 322 3.77 -0.63 7.94
CA ASP A 322 3.25 -0.52 9.30
C ASP A 322 1.98 -1.35 9.55
N PHE A 323 1.64 -1.53 10.83
CA PHE A 323 0.39 -2.07 11.32
C PHE A 323 -0.55 -0.98 11.87
N ILE A 324 -0.34 0.31 11.52
CA ILE A 324 -1.06 1.44 12.11
C ILE A 324 -2.57 1.28 11.99
N MET A 325 -3.06 0.82 10.84
CA MET A 325 -4.51 0.59 10.64
C MET A 325 -5.09 -0.48 11.57
N TYR A 326 -4.27 -1.38 12.07
CA TYR A 326 -4.66 -2.43 13.02
C TYR A 326 -4.48 -1.97 14.47
N ILE A 327 -3.38 -1.29 14.77
CA ILE A 327 -3.03 -0.84 16.12
C ILE A 327 -3.88 0.38 16.53
N PHE A 328 -4.25 1.24 15.57
CA PHE A 328 -4.96 2.50 15.79
C PHE A 328 -6.14 2.66 14.81
N PRO A 329 -7.09 1.69 14.79
CA PRO A 329 -8.17 1.65 13.80
C PRO A 329 -9.14 2.83 13.92
N GLU A 330 -9.31 3.42 15.12
CA GLU A 330 -10.15 4.59 15.35
C GLU A 330 -9.67 5.84 14.61
N ALA A 331 -8.40 5.88 14.25
CA ALA A 331 -7.87 6.94 13.44
C ALA A 331 -8.35 6.89 11.99
N PHE A 332 -8.81 5.73 11.51
CA PHE A 332 -9.22 5.49 10.14
C PHE A 332 -10.75 5.41 10.02
N ARG A 333 -11.44 6.54 10.12
CA ARG A 333 -12.89 6.56 9.90
C ARG A 333 -13.23 6.28 8.44
N ASN A 334 -14.11 5.31 8.21
CA ASN A 334 -14.97 4.97 7.04
C ASN A 334 -14.65 5.47 5.60
N GLU A 335 -13.70 6.37 5.39
CA GLU A 335 -13.43 6.97 4.08
C GLU A 335 -12.20 6.37 3.37
N SER A 336 -11.31 5.70 4.08
CA SER A 336 -10.22 4.93 3.48
C SER A 336 -10.61 3.46 3.43
N ARG A 337 -11.15 3.03 2.30
CA ARG A 337 -11.59 1.66 2.04
C ARG A 337 -10.44 0.65 1.85
N VAL A 338 -9.22 1.00 2.21
CA VAL A 338 -8.11 0.07 2.26
C VAL A 338 -7.97 -0.37 3.70
N THR A 339 -8.47 -1.54 4.01
CA THR A 339 -8.32 -2.16 5.33
C THR A 339 -7.03 -2.98 5.36
N LEU A 340 -6.55 -3.32 6.54
CA LEU A 340 -5.41 -4.25 6.69
C LEU A 340 -5.66 -5.57 5.95
N SER A 341 -6.91 -6.03 5.92
CA SER A 341 -7.30 -7.22 5.17
C SER A 341 -7.05 -7.12 3.67
N ASP A 342 -6.97 -5.90 3.11
CA ASP A 342 -6.81 -5.71 1.67
C ASP A 342 -5.41 -6.09 1.16
N TYR A 343 -4.36 -6.04 2.00
CA TYR A 343 -3.01 -6.40 1.57
C TYR A 343 -2.37 -7.55 2.36
N ILE A 344 -2.94 -7.94 3.47
CA ILE A 344 -2.47 -9.09 4.27
C ILE A 344 -2.35 -10.39 3.46
N PRO A 345 -3.27 -10.74 2.52
CA PRO A 345 -3.10 -11.96 1.74
C PRO A 345 -1.76 -12.06 1.00
N ALA A 346 -1.29 -10.95 0.40
CA ALA A 346 0.01 -10.92 -0.27
C ALA A 346 1.16 -11.04 0.72
N VAL A 347 1.11 -10.30 1.84
CA VAL A 347 2.16 -10.35 2.89
C VAL A 347 2.26 -11.74 3.50
N ARG A 348 1.12 -12.37 3.84
CA ARG A 348 1.07 -13.73 4.40
C ARG A 348 1.73 -14.78 3.51
N THR A 349 1.62 -14.64 2.19
CA THR A 349 2.18 -15.58 1.21
C THR A 349 3.56 -15.16 0.71
N SER A 350 4.12 -14.07 1.23
CA SER A 350 5.47 -13.65 0.89
C SER A 350 6.50 -14.64 1.41
N THR A 351 7.50 -14.94 0.61
CA THR A 351 8.69 -15.69 1.04
C THR A 351 9.50 -14.82 2.02
N ARG A 352 9.67 -13.54 1.69
CA ARG A 352 10.41 -12.57 2.51
C ARG A 352 9.66 -11.24 2.59
N VAL A 353 9.77 -10.64 3.77
CA VAL A 353 9.23 -9.31 4.08
C VAL A 353 10.36 -8.41 4.53
N SER A 354 10.54 -7.28 3.89
CA SER A 354 11.43 -6.21 4.29
C SER A 354 10.62 -5.16 5.05
N ALA A 355 10.79 -5.07 6.36
CA ALA A 355 10.17 -4.03 7.17
C ALA A 355 11.03 -2.76 7.16
N ILE A 356 10.39 -1.58 7.20
CA ILE A 356 11.07 -0.29 7.10
C ILE A 356 11.71 0.20 8.41
N SER A 357 11.55 -0.56 9.51
CA SER A 357 12.14 -0.32 10.83
C SER A 357 12.18 -1.62 11.62
N GLU A 358 12.99 -1.70 12.68
CA GLU A 358 13.00 -2.87 13.58
C GLU A 358 11.69 -3.00 14.35
N SER A 359 11.06 -1.88 14.72
CA SER A 359 9.74 -1.89 15.36
C SER A 359 8.69 -2.56 14.47
N VAL A 360 8.64 -2.20 13.19
CA VAL A 360 7.73 -2.83 12.22
C VAL A 360 8.11 -4.28 11.96
N ALA A 361 9.40 -4.61 11.95
CA ALA A 361 9.86 -5.99 11.81
C ALA A 361 9.44 -6.84 13.01
N ALA A 362 9.53 -6.32 14.23
CA ALA A 362 9.07 -7.00 15.43
C ALA A 362 7.56 -7.29 15.37
N ASP A 363 6.75 -6.30 15.03
CA ASP A 363 5.30 -6.48 14.84
C ASP A 363 5.00 -7.54 13.77
N MET A 364 5.74 -7.52 12.65
CA MET A 364 5.55 -8.48 11.58
C MET A 364 5.99 -9.89 11.98
N ARG A 365 7.07 -10.06 12.75
CA ARG A 365 7.48 -11.37 13.29
C ARG A 365 6.43 -11.94 14.25
N HIS A 366 5.79 -11.11 15.08
CA HIS A 366 4.67 -11.55 15.92
C HIS A 366 3.47 -12.02 15.08
N TYR A 367 3.14 -11.29 14.02
CA TYR A 367 2.10 -11.71 13.08
C TYR A 367 2.49 -13.02 12.38
N ALA A 368 3.72 -13.14 11.87
CA ALA A 368 4.24 -14.34 11.20
C ALA A 368 4.15 -15.57 12.12
N ALA A 369 4.59 -15.46 13.37
CA ALA A 369 4.47 -16.53 14.36
C ALA A 369 2.99 -16.91 14.63
N THR A 370 2.07 -15.95 14.62
CA THR A 370 0.64 -16.21 14.80
C THR A 370 0.07 -17.07 13.67
N ILE A 371 0.42 -16.74 12.41
CA ILE A 371 -0.05 -17.54 11.26
C ILE A 371 0.64 -18.90 11.18
N ALA A 372 1.91 -19.00 11.58
CA ALA A 372 2.64 -20.28 11.67
C ALA A 372 1.97 -21.23 12.68
N ASN A 373 1.54 -20.71 13.84
CA ASN A 373 0.79 -21.47 14.83
C ASN A 373 -0.57 -21.98 14.29
N ALA A 374 -1.13 -21.33 13.29
CA ALA A 374 -2.32 -21.77 12.58
C ALA A 374 -2.01 -22.76 11.42
N GLY A 375 -0.76 -23.21 11.29
CA GLY A 375 -0.33 -24.17 10.26
C GLY A 375 -0.11 -23.56 8.87
N MET A 376 0.03 -22.26 8.76
CA MET A 376 0.33 -21.56 7.50
C MET A 376 1.84 -21.33 7.34
N PRO A 377 2.35 -21.20 6.11
CA PRO A 377 3.75 -20.82 5.88
C PRO A 377 4.08 -19.50 6.56
N GLU A 378 5.25 -19.44 7.17
CA GLU A 378 5.76 -18.26 7.86
C GLU A 378 6.68 -17.46 6.92
N PRO A 379 6.41 -16.17 6.66
CA PRO A 379 7.33 -15.33 5.92
C PRO A 379 8.60 -15.04 6.74
N GLN A 380 9.75 -15.01 6.08
CA GLN A 380 10.99 -14.53 6.69
C GLN A 380 10.94 -12.99 6.80
N VAL A 381 11.23 -12.45 7.98
CA VAL A 381 11.11 -11.00 8.24
C VAL A 381 12.47 -10.41 8.59
N GLY A 382 12.95 -9.49 7.76
CA GLY A 382 14.13 -8.66 8.01
C GLY A 382 13.75 -7.18 8.10
N ALA A 383 14.55 -6.39 8.80
CA ALA A 383 14.43 -4.93 8.81
C ALA A 383 15.50 -4.32 7.91
N GLN A 384 15.09 -3.42 7.04
CA GLN A 384 15.97 -2.49 6.34
C GLN A 384 15.49 -1.09 6.69
N VAL A 385 16.25 -0.43 7.59
CA VAL A 385 15.88 0.89 8.11
C VAL A 385 16.00 1.94 7.03
N LEU A 386 14.98 2.78 6.88
CA LEU A 386 14.96 3.81 5.84
C LEU A 386 16.09 4.83 6.05
N PRO A 387 16.84 5.18 5.00
CA PRO A 387 17.82 6.24 5.05
C PRO A 387 17.13 7.61 4.99
N VAL A 388 17.82 8.63 5.47
CA VAL A 388 17.44 10.01 5.26
C VAL A 388 18.64 10.79 4.79
N GLU A 389 18.55 11.30 3.57
CA GLU A 389 19.56 12.18 2.96
C GLU A 389 19.06 13.63 3.03
N ALA A 390 19.90 14.50 3.55
CA ALA A 390 19.60 15.93 3.60
C ALA A 390 19.62 16.53 2.18
N LEU A 391 18.58 17.30 1.84
CA LEU A 391 18.53 17.98 0.56
C LEU A 391 19.68 18.96 0.42
N ALA A 392 20.52 18.80 -0.60
CA ALA A 392 21.46 19.80 -1.01
C ALA A 392 20.69 21.00 -1.60
N MET A 393 20.88 22.19 -0.99
CA MET A 393 20.18 23.41 -1.38
C MET A 393 21.19 24.53 -1.55
N SER A 394 21.01 25.35 -2.60
CA SER A 394 21.82 26.54 -2.78
C SER A 394 21.50 27.61 -1.71
N GLU A 395 22.49 28.40 -1.33
CA GLU A 395 22.30 29.49 -0.37
C GLU A 395 21.20 30.49 -0.78
N PRO A 396 21.12 30.96 -2.05
CA PRO A 396 20.02 31.83 -2.48
C PRO A 396 18.63 31.21 -2.31
N GLU A 397 18.47 29.92 -2.62
CA GLU A 397 17.20 29.20 -2.46
C GLU A 397 16.82 29.07 -0.97
N TYR A 398 17.78 28.78 -0.12
CA TYR A 398 17.60 28.74 1.32
C TYR A 398 17.14 30.10 1.87
N LEU A 399 17.87 31.19 1.56
CA LEU A 399 17.54 32.52 2.02
C LEU A 399 16.16 33.01 1.54
N ALA A 400 15.78 32.68 0.31
CA ALA A 400 14.46 33.00 -0.24
C ALA A 400 13.30 32.32 0.50
N ASN A 401 13.53 31.16 1.11
CA ASN A 401 12.51 30.41 1.83
C ASN A 401 12.38 30.83 3.31
N ILE A 402 13.39 31.43 3.92
CA ILE A 402 13.36 31.84 5.35
C ILE A 402 12.10 32.65 5.71
N PRO A 403 11.68 33.70 4.96
CA PRO A 403 10.48 34.48 5.31
C PRO A 403 9.18 33.67 5.20
N ARG A 404 9.21 32.60 4.46
CA ARG A 404 8.06 31.67 4.34
C ARG A 404 7.92 30.78 5.57
N VAL A 405 8.99 30.53 6.31
CA VAL A 405 9.02 29.75 7.56
C VAL A 405 8.86 30.68 8.77
N VAL A 406 9.71 31.67 8.90
CA VAL A 406 9.75 32.58 10.05
C VAL A 406 8.59 33.57 9.98
N GLY A 407 7.62 33.44 10.90
CA GLY A 407 6.44 34.31 10.98
C GLY A 407 6.71 35.57 11.79
N VAL A 408 7.48 35.45 12.87
CA VAL A 408 7.84 36.56 13.78
C VAL A 408 9.37 36.65 13.87
N PRO A 409 9.99 37.65 13.27
CA PRO A 409 11.43 37.83 13.35
C PRO A 409 11.93 37.94 14.80
N GLY A 410 13.06 37.32 15.10
CA GLY A 410 13.68 37.34 16.44
C GLY A 410 13.13 36.31 17.44
N LEU A 411 12.03 35.64 17.15
CA LEU A 411 11.56 34.52 17.98
C LEU A 411 12.15 33.20 17.50
N PRO A 412 12.66 32.34 18.42
CA PRO A 412 13.04 30.96 18.08
C PRO A 412 11.89 30.19 17.42
N VAL A 413 12.21 29.40 16.39
CA VAL A 413 11.24 28.54 15.71
C VAL A 413 11.25 27.17 16.36
N VAL A 414 10.09 26.73 16.86
CA VAL A 414 9.80 25.33 17.18
C VAL A 414 8.98 24.76 16.02
N LEU A 415 9.45 23.68 15.42
CA LEU A 415 8.86 23.12 14.20
C LEU A 415 8.14 21.81 14.48
N ALA A 416 6.93 21.63 13.95
CA ALA A 416 6.24 20.35 13.91
C ALA A 416 5.88 19.99 12.47
N VAL A 417 6.32 18.83 11.98
CA VAL A 417 6.09 18.38 10.61
C VAL A 417 5.27 17.11 10.60
N GLY A 418 4.23 17.07 9.77
CA GLY A 418 3.42 15.87 9.57
C GLY A 418 2.00 16.18 9.12
N SER A 419 1.32 15.16 8.56
CA SER A 419 -0.10 15.26 8.23
C SER A 419 -0.93 15.68 9.46
N ILE A 420 -1.96 16.48 9.23
CA ILE A 420 -2.85 16.94 10.30
C ILE A 420 -3.86 15.82 10.56
N GLU A 421 -3.51 14.93 11.47
CA GLU A 421 -4.28 13.76 11.87
C GLU A 421 -4.03 13.40 13.34
N PRO A 422 -4.96 12.69 14.02
CA PRO A 422 -4.90 12.46 15.48
C PRO A 422 -3.61 11.78 15.95
N ARG A 423 -3.11 10.76 15.23
CA ARG A 423 -1.92 9.99 15.64
C ARG A 423 -0.63 10.81 15.67
N LYS A 424 -0.55 11.92 14.91
CA LYS A 424 0.61 12.84 14.92
C LYS A 424 0.66 13.71 16.16
N ASN A 425 -0.39 13.71 16.96
CA ASN A 425 -0.46 14.34 18.29
C ASN A 425 -0.17 15.84 18.32
N HIS A 426 -0.50 16.55 17.23
CA HIS A 426 -0.30 18.01 17.13
C HIS A 426 -1.03 18.79 18.25
N VAL A 427 -2.15 18.27 18.76
CA VAL A 427 -2.88 18.90 19.87
C VAL A 427 -2.02 18.94 21.13
N MET A 428 -1.31 17.87 21.45
CA MET A 428 -0.40 17.80 22.60
C MET A 428 0.75 18.81 22.42
N THR A 429 1.37 18.86 21.24
CA THR A 429 2.40 19.87 20.91
C THR A 429 1.91 21.30 21.12
N MET A 430 0.69 21.61 20.64
CA MET A 430 0.08 22.93 20.82
C MET A 430 -0.24 23.26 22.28
N ARG A 431 -0.65 22.27 23.08
CA ARG A 431 -0.93 22.46 24.50
C ARG A 431 0.34 22.63 25.33
N ALA A 432 1.40 21.91 25.02
CA ALA A 432 2.71 22.13 25.61
C ALA A 432 3.22 23.54 25.28
N ALA A 433 3.09 23.99 24.03
CA ALA A 433 3.43 25.35 23.64
C ALA A 433 2.61 26.41 24.41
N GLU A 434 1.27 26.22 24.55
CA GLU A 434 0.41 27.15 25.31
C GLU A 434 0.83 27.21 26.79
N LYS A 435 1.25 26.08 27.41
CA LYS A 435 1.77 26.06 28.78
C LYS A 435 3.01 26.93 28.89
N LEU A 436 3.96 26.78 27.97
CA LEU A 436 5.22 27.55 27.98
C LEU A 436 5.01 29.04 27.66
N TRP A 437 4.09 29.40 26.75
CA TRP A 437 3.73 30.80 26.50
C TRP A 437 3.08 31.47 27.73
N ARG A 438 2.33 30.72 28.54
CA ARG A 438 1.79 31.24 29.81
C ARG A 438 2.86 31.45 30.88
N GLU A 439 3.94 30.69 30.83
CA GLU A 439 5.12 30.85 31.68
C GLU A 439 6.01 32.01 31.23
N GLY A 440 5.68 32.67 30.08
CA GLY A 440 6.41 33.82 29.57
C GLY A 440 7.57 33.47 28.64
N ILE A 441 7.74 32.20 28.26
CA ILE A 441 8.79 31.77 27.33
C ILE A 441 8.40 32.20 25.91
N ALA A 442 9.28 32.95 25.24
CA ALA A 442 9.02 33.55 23.95
C ALA A 442 9.58 32.65 22.82
N PHE A 443 8.72 32.11 21.97
CA PHE A 443 9.03 31.34 20.76
C PHE A 443 7.83 31.32 19.82
N GLN A 444 8.04 30.96 18.56
CA GLN A 444 6.97 30.69 17.60
C GLN A 444 6.85 29.20 17.29
N LEU A 445 5.62 28.68 17.20
CA LEU A 445 5.34 27.31 16.76
C LEU A 445 4.92 27.30 15.30
N VAL A 446 5.69 26.62 14.45
CA VAL A 446 5.40 26.45 13.03
C VAL A 446 5.01 25.00 12.78
N ILE A 447 3.81 24.78 12.26
CA ILE A 447 3.31 23.47 11.89
C ILE A 447 3.29 23.37 10.36
N ILE A 448 3.94 22.35 9.80
CA ILE A 448 3.92 22.07 8.35
C ILE A 448 3.18 20.77 8.12
N GLY A 449 2.04 20.83 7.44
CA GLY A 449 1.29 19.64 7.11
C GLY A 449 -0.05 19.90 6.45
N TRP A 450 -0.54 18.89 5.71
CA TRP A 450 -1.84 18.94 5.08
C TRP A 450 -2.87 18.19 5.93
N GLY A 451 -4.11 18.72 5.96
CA GLY A 451 -5.22 18.07 6.66
C GLY A 451 -5.61 16.74 6.03
N GLN A 452 -5.60 15.71 6.85
CA GLN A 452 -6.11 14.37 6.56
C GLN A 452 -7.44 14.17 7.31
N TRP A 453 -7.89 12.92 7.45
CA TRP A 453 -9.06 12.57 8.23
C TRP A 453 -8.83 12.84 9.73
N GLY A 454 -9.89 13.27 10.44
CA GLY A 454 -9.80 13.59 11.88
C GLY A 454 -9.12 14.92 12.22
N ALA A 455 -8.85 15.77 11.22
CA ALA A 455 -8.17 17.06 11.40
C ALA A 455 -8.95 18.10 12.23
N ASP A 456 -10.26 17.94 12.40
CA ASP A 456 -11.13 18.97 12.98
C ASP A 456 -10.68 19.42 14.38
N GLY A 457 -10.32 18.46 15.25
CA GLY A 457 -9.82 18.76 16.60
C GLY A 457 -8.50 19.52 16.63
N VAL A 458 -7.60 19.20 15.69
CA VAL A 458 -6.30 19.89 15.56
C VAL A 458 -6.52 21.31 15.04
N LEU A 459 -7.39 21.49 14.04
CA LEU A 459 -7.68 22.80 13.47
C LEU A 459 -8.41 23.70 14.46
N ALA A 460 -9.34 23.16 15.25
CA ALA A 460 -10.03 23.90 16.31
C ALA A 460 -9.04 24.42 17.38
N GLU A 461 -8.07 23.57 17.80
CA GLU A 461 -7.05 24.00 18.76
C GLU A 461 -6.11 25.05 18.16
N TYR A 462 -5.73 24.92 16.90
CA TYR A 462 -4.96 25.92 16.17
C TYR A 462 -5.69 27.27 16.12
N GLU A 463 -6.97 27.31 15.73
CA GLU A 463 -7.79 28.52 15.69
C GLU A 463 -7.94 29.16 17.08
N ARG A 464 -8.13 28.35 18.13
CA ARG A 464 -8.21 28.83 19.51
C ARG A 464 -6.94 29.56 19.95
N LEU A 465 -5.76 29.05 19.58
CA LEU A 465 -4.48 29.69 19.90
C LEU A 465 -4.24 30.95 19.09
N GLN A 466 -4.63 30.98 17.82
CA GLN A 466 -4.58 32.18 16.99
C GLN A 466 -5.46 33.31 17.56
N GLN A 467 -6.70 32.99 17.99
CA GLN A 467 -7.60 33.96 18.62
C GLN A 467 -7.02 34.56 19.92
N LYS A 468 -6.14 33.83 20.61
CA LYS A 468 -5.40 34.30 21.77
C LYS A 468 -4.16 35.14 21.42
N GLY A 469 -3.89 35.36 20.15
CA GLY A 469 -2.70 36.09 19.69
C GLY A 469 -1.38 35.32 19.88
N ARG A 470 -1.43 33.97 20.00
CA ARG A 470 -0.23 33.16 20.15
C ARG A 470 0.58 33.11 18.84
N PRO A 471 1.92 33.15 18.90
CA PRO A 471 2.78 33.09 17.73
C PRO A 471 2.82 31.66 17.14
N ILE A 472 1.72 31.26 16.52
CA ILE A 472 1.53 29.96 15.88
C ILE A 472 1.21 30.13 14.40
N ARG A 473 1.79 29.29 13.55
CA ARG A 473 1.60 29.29 12.11
C ARG A 473 1.39 27.90 11.56
N LEU A 474 0.44 27.73 10.62
CA LEU A 474 0.19 26.50 9.88
C LEU A 474 0.51 26.70 8.40
N ILE A 475 1.49 25.96 7.89
CA ILE A 475 1.87 25.90 6.48
C ILE A 475 1.30 24.61 5.88
N ARG A 476 0.24 24.76 5.06
CA ARG A 476 -0.51 23.61 4.55
C ARG A 476 0.15 22.89 3.37
N ARG A 477 1.03 23.57 2.66
CA ARG A 477 1.79 23.01 1.52
C ARG A 477 3.20 23.57 1.56
N ALA A 478 4.15 22.69 1.74
CA ALA A 478 5.56 22.97 1.59
C ALA A 478 6.09 22.13 0.43
N ASP A 479 6.87 22.75 -0.43
CA ASP A 479 7.78 22.00 -1.31
C ASP A 479 8.97 21.52 -0.48
N GLU A 480 9.77 20.67 -1.07
CA GLU A 480 10.92 20.07 -0.40
C GLU A 480 11.93 21.10 0.08
N ALA A 481 12.21 22.12 -0.75
CA ALA A 481 13.12 23.23 -0.38
C ALA A 481 12.61 24.01 0.83
N LEU A 482 11.31 24.31 0.89
CA LEU A 482 10.72 24.98 2.05
C LEU A 482 10.75 24.10 3.30
N LEU A 483 10.51 22.80 3.16
CA LEU A 483 10.57 21.85 4.27
C LEU A 483 11.98 21.76 4.86
N TRP A 484 12.99 21.58 4.02
CA TRP A 484 14.38 21.52 4.49
C TRP A 484 14.88 22.88 5.04
N THR A 485 14.38 24.00 4.47
CA THR A 485 14.62 25.33 5.08
C THR A 485 14.02 25.41 6.48
N ALA A 486 12.82 24.86 6.67
CA ALA A 486 12.15 24.87 7.96
C ALA A 486 12.91 24.07 9.02
N TYR A 487 13.42 22.89 8.67
CA TYR A 487 14.28 22.12 9.58
C TYR A 487 15.53 22.94 9.97
N ARG A 488 16.27 23.48 9.01
CA ARG A 488 17.49 24.27 9.27
C ARG A 488 17.25 25.57 10.03
N GLN A 489 16.04 26.14 9.94
CA GLN A 489 15.66 27.36 10.67
C GLN A 489 15.11 27.09 12.07
N ALA A 490 14.69 25.87 12.33
CA ALA A 490 14.14 25.51 13.63
C ALA A 490 15.26 25.44 14.69
N ARG A 491 14.97 25.96 15.88
CA ARG A 491 15.80 25.72 17.06
C ARG A 491 15.79 24.25 17.43
N PHE A 492 14.62 23.63 17.34
CA PHE A 492 14.40 22.18 17.37
C PHE A 492 13.04 21.85 16.76
N SER A 493 12.82 20.60 16.43
CA SER A 493 11.51 20.08 16.02
C SER A 493 10.81 19.29 17.13
N VAL A 494 9.50 19.10 16.99
CA VAL A 494 8.67 18.27 17.88
C VAL A 494 7.95 17.22 17.06
N TYR A 495 8.21 15.93 17.35
CA TYR A 495 7.60 14.81 16.66
C TYR A 495 7.19 13.73 17.67
N ILE A 496 6.06 13.97 18.33
CA ILE A 496 5.52 13.15 19.42
C ILE A 496 4.35 12.29 18.98
N SER A 497 4.48 11.66 17.81
CA SER A 497 3.47 10.76 17.28
C SER A 497 3.18 9.61 18.24
N LEU A 498 1.92 9.15 18.28
CA LEU A 498 1.50 8.02 19.10
C LEU A 498 1.93 6.68 18.49
N VAL A 499 2.01 6.62 17.16
CA VAL A 499 2.42 5.42 16.40
C VAL A 499 2.91 5.82 15.01
N GLU A 500 4.00 5.19 14.55
CA GLU A 500 4.59 5.37 13.22
C GLU A 500 5.16 4.05 12.69
N GLY A 501 5.23 3.93 11.35
CA GLY A 501 6.00 2.85 10.73
C GLY A 501 7.51 3.10 10.80
N TYR A 502 7.93 4.36 10.59
CA TYR A 502 9.32 4.79 10.78
C TYR A 502 9.38 6.14 11.50
N GLY A 503 9.05 7.24 10.84
CA GLY A 503 9.12 8.58 11.40
C GLY A 503 10.03 9.51 10.58
N LEU A 504 9.90 9.48 9.26
CA LEU A 504 10.72 10.29 8.34
C LEU A 504 10.91 11.74 8.79
N PRO A 505 9.88 12.50 9.26
CA PRO A 505 10.10 13.88 9.68
C PRO A 505 11.05 14.04 10.87
N ALA A 506 11.10 13.09 11.80
CA ALA A 506 12.06 13.11 12.90
C ALA A 506 13.48 12.85 12.40
N ALA A 507 13.64 11.84 11.55
CA ALA A 507 14.92 11.51 10.95
C ALA A 507 15.42 12.62 10.02
N GLU A 508 14.53 13.29 9.25
CA GLU A 508 14.85 14.49 8.44
C GLU A 508 15.33 15.67 9.29
N SER A 509 14.69 15.91 10.46
CA SER A 509 15.13 16.94 11.40
C SER A 509 16.57 16.70 11.87
N ILE A 510 16.86 15.47 12.30
CA ILE A 510 18.21 15.08 12.75
C ILE A 510 19.21 15.17 11.59
N ALA A 511 18.86 14.71 10.39
CA ALA A 511 19.71 14.80 9.19
C ALA A 511 20.00 16.27 8.78
N ALA A 512 19.10 17.20 9.10
CA ALA A 512 19.31 18.62 8.93
C ALA A 512 20.25 19.24 10.02
N GLY A 513 20.69 18.47 11.00
CA GLY A 513 21.44 18.92 12.17
C GLY A 513 20.57 19.56 13.25
N THR A 514 19.24 19.40 13.18
CA THR A 514 18.26 20.02 14.07
C THR A 514 17.73 18.99 15.07
N PRO A 515 17.93 19.20 16.39
CA PRO A 515 17.43 18.32 17.44
C PRO A 515 15.91 18.14 17.39
N VAL A 516 15.43 17.02 17.93
CA VAL A 516 13.99 16.74 17.95
C VAL A 516 13.52 16.32 19.35
N VAL A 517 12.40 16.88 19.83
CA VAL A 517 11.61 16.32 20.94
C VAL A 517 10.81 15.18 20.36
N LEU A 518 11.11 13.95 20.76
CA LEU A 518 10.71 12.73 20.09
C LEU A 518 9.99 11.76 21.03
N SER A 519 8.95 11.11 20.52
CA SER A 519 8.26 10.05 21.24
C SER A 519 9.20 8.88 21.56
N LYS A 520 9.19 8.40 22.81
CA LYS A 520 10.02 7.26 23.28
C LYS A 520 9.45 5.88 22.93
N VAL A 521 8.51 5.77 21.98
CA VAL A 521 7.84 4.51 21.65
C VAL A 521 8.00 4.12 20.19
N GLY A 522 8.05 2.82 19.94
CA GLY A 522 8.09 2.24 18.59
C GLY A 522 9.30 2.70 17.78
N SER A 523 9.12 2.88 16.50
CA SER A 523 10.17 3.31 15.55
C SER A 523 10.79 4.67 15.89
N MET A 524 10.09 5.55 16.60
CA MET A 524 10.66 6.81 17.07
C MET A 524 11.75 6.57 18.14
N ALA A 525 11.58 5.54 18.98
CA ALA A 525 12.63 5.16 19.93
C ALA A 525 13.90 4.67 19.23
N GLU A 526 13.77 3.95 18.11
CA GLU A 526 14.91 3.57 17.27
C GLU A 526 15.63 4.80 16.72
N ILE A 527 14.88 5.77 16.15
CA ILE A 527 15.46 7.00 15.64
C ILE A 527 16.19 7.76 16.75
N GLY A 528 15.64 7.81 17.94
CA GLY A 528 16.24 8.54 19.07
C GLY A 528 17.46 7.87 19.70
N ALA A 529 17.61 6.55 19.54
CA ALA A 529 18.67 5.77 20.19
C ALA A 529 20.08 6.22 19.79
N ASP A 530 20.25 6.67 18.54
CA ASP A 530 21.54 7.13 18.02
C ASP A 530 21.83 8.61 18.33
N GLY A 531 21.03 9.27 19.17
CA GLY A 531 21.22 10.66 19.60
C GLY A 531 20.51 11.70 18.72
N GLY A 532 20.67 12.99 19.09
CA GLY A 532 20.00 14.12 18.46
C GLY A 532 18.54 14.32 18.85
N ALA A 533 18.05 13.58 19.87
CA ALA A 533 16.66 13.60 20.30
C ALA A 533 16.49 13.69 21.82
N ALA A 534 15.55 14.54 22.26
CA ALA A 534 15.03 14.55 23.62
C ALA A 534 13.79 13.64 23.68
N MET A 535 13.91 12.47 24.34
CA MET A 535 12.90 11.41 24.36
C MET A 535 11.83 11.69 25.41
N VAL A 536 10.54 11.66 25.00
CA VAL A 536 9.40 11.95 25.87
C VAL A 536 8.27 10.93 25.76
N ASP A 537 7.44 10.86 26.80
CA ASP A 537 6.16 10.17 26.70
C ASP A 537 5.15 11.04 25.93
N PRO A 538 4.68 10.62 24.76
CA PRO A 538 3.77 11.42 23.94
C PRO A 538 2.38 11.62 24.58
N ARG A 539 2.09 10.94 25.71
CA ARG A 539 0.84 11.03 26.47
C ARG A 539 0.95 11.91 27.70
N ASP A 540 2.16 12.31 28.08
CA ASP A 540 2.43 13.16 29.22
C ASP A 540 2.72 14.60 28.79
N LEU A 541 1.80 15.52 29.12
CA LEU A 541 1.91 16.94 28.77
C LEU A 541 3.12 17.59 29.44
N ASP A 542 3.41 17.22 30.68
CA ASP A 542 4.47 17.82 31.47
C ASP A 542 5.84 17.36 30.95
N ASP A 543 6.00 16.07 30.65
CA ASP A 543 7.20 15.54 30.02
C ASP A 543 7.53 16.23 28.68
N VAL A 544 6.52 16.39 27.80
CA VAL A 544 6.67 17.12 26.54
C VAL A 544 7.02 18.61 26.79
N ALA A 545 6.32 19.28 27.70
CA ALA A 545 6.56 20.69 27.97
C ALA A 545 7.94 20.93 28.61
N ASP A 546 8.39 20.04 29.49
CA ASP A 546 9.68 20.14 30.16
C ASP A 546 10.84 19.94 29.17
N ALA A 547 10.75 18.96 28.28
CA ALA A 547 11.71 18.78 27.20
C ALA A 547 11.78 20.01 26.29
N MET A 548 10.62 20.55 25.87
CA MET A 548 10.56 21.77 25.06
C MET A 548 11.12 22.98 25.81
N ARG A 549 10.87 23.12 27.11
CA ARG A 549 11.40 24.20 27.97
C ARG A 549 12.92 24.11 28.03
N THR A 550 13.47 22.95 28.29
CA THR A 550 14.92 22.73 28.33
C THR A 550 15.56 23.19 27.04
N LEU A 551 15.07 22.75 25.88
CA LEU A 551 15.65 23.14 24.59
C LEU A 551 15.40 24.61 24.21
N LEU A 552 14.43 25.29 24.84
CA LEU A 552 14.21 26.74 24.65
C LEU A 552 15.09 27.61 25.53
N THR A 553 15.50 27.13 26.71
CA THR A 553 16.13 27.97 27.75
C THR A 553 17.55 27.51 28.13
N ASP A 554 17.96 26.32 27.76
CA ASP A 554 19.30 25.79 28.01
C ASP A 554 20.04 25.57 26.68
N ASP A 555 20.92 26.50 26.35
CA ASP A 555 21.71 26.46 25.11
C ASP A 555 22.76 25.32 25.14
N ALA A 556 23.23 24.91 26.33
CA ALA A 556 24.18 23.81 26.43
C ALA A 556 23.53 22.45 26.13
N ALA A 557 22.35 22.20 26.68
CA ALA A 557 21.58 21.00 26.39
C ALA A 557 21.16 20.93 24.89
N LEU A 558 20.82 22.07 24.28
CA LEU A 558 20.55 22.14 22.85
C LEU A 558 21.79 21.80 22.03
N ALA A 559 22.95 22.44 22.33
CA ALA A 559 24.19 22.24 21.59
C ALA A 559 24.69 20.79 21.65
N GLU A 560 24.49 20.10 22.77
CA GLU A 560 24.81 18.67 22.92
C GLU A 560 24.01 17.82 21.93
N LEU A 561 22.69 18.03 21.84
CA LEU A 561 21.85 17.29 20.88
C LEU A 561 22.14 17.67 19.42
N GLU A 562 22.50 18.92 19.14
CA GLU A 562 22.94 19.34 17.81
C GLU A 562 24.24 18.64 17.40
N GLU A 563 25.19 18.49 18.33
CA GLU A 563 26.43 17.77 18.06
C GLU A 563 26.17 16.28 17.80
N GLN A 564 25.30 15.64 18.60
CA GLN A 564 24.86 14.28 18.38
C GLN A 564 24.22 14.13 16.99
N ALA A 565 23.32 15.03 16.59
CA ALA A 565 22.66 15.03 15.29
C ALA A 565 23.67 15.13 14.12
N ARG A 566 24.67 16.01 14.24
CA ARG A 566 25.72 16.19 13.22
C ARG A 566 26.65 14.98 13.08
N ASN A 567 26.92 14.28 14.17
CA ASN A 567 27.85 13.14 14.21
C ASN A 567 27.18 11.81 13.90
N ARG A 568 25.87 11.81 13.63
CA ARG A 568 25.12 10.59 13.37
C ARG A 568 25.57 9.92 12.06
N PRO A 569 25.78 8.60 12.05
CA PRO A 569 26.03 7.86 10.82
C PRO A 569 24.88 8.05 9.83
N GLN A 570 25.22 8.34 8.59
CA GLN A 570 24.22 8.50 7.52
C GLN A 570 24.28 7.28 6.62
N SER A 571 23.13 6.64 6.39
CA SER A 571 22.94 5.65 5.33
C SER A 571 22.35 6.32 4.10
N THR A 572 22.66 5.79 2.93
CA THR A 572 22.20 6.32 1.65
C THR A 572 21.05 5.48 1.08
N TRP A 573 20.34 6.05 0.10
CA TRP A 573 19.35 5.29 -0.67
C TRP A 573 19.99 4.18 -1.51
N ASP A 574 21.26 4.31 -1.88
CA ASP A 574 22.01 3.25 -2.57
C ASP A 574 22.24 2.07 -1.62
N ASP A 575 22.72 2.31 -0.39
CA ASP A 575 22.87 1.28 0.64
C ASP A 575 21.55 0.56 0.95
N TYR A 576 20.46 1.35 1.10
CA TYR A 576 19.13 0.80 1.35
C TYR A 576 18.63 -0.07 0.20
N ALA A 577 18.77 0.39 -1.04
CA ALA A 577 18.34 -0.35 -2.22
C ALA A 577 19.10 -1.68 -2.33
N ASP A 578 20.43 -1.66 -2.15
CA ASP A 578 21.27 -2.84 -2.18
C ASP A 578 20.92 -3.84 -1.07
N ALA A 579 20.80 -3.36 0.17
CA ALA A 579 20.43 -4.21 1.31
C ALA A 579 19.05 -4.84 1.13
N THR A 580 18.08 -4.04 0.65
CA THR A 580 16.71 -4.51 0.41
C THR A 580 16.65 -5.53 -0.72
N TRP A 581 17.42 -5.34 -1.81
CA TRP A 581 17.52 -6.32 -2.89
C TRP A 581 18.12 -7.65 -2.40
N LYS A 582 19.27 -7.59 -1.73
CA LYS A 582 19.94 -8.77 -1.16
C LYS A 582 19.02 -9.55 -0.23
N TRP A 583 18.26 -8.85 0.61
CA TRP A 583 17.28 -9.50 1.47
C TRP A 583 16.13 -10.12 0.69
N LEU A 584 15.46 -9.35 -0.18
CA LEU A 584 14.23 -9.78 -0.84
C LEU A 584 14.48 -10.83 -1.94
N VAL A 585 15.59 -10.73 -2.68
CA VAL A 585 15.88 -11.59 -3.83
C VAL A 585 16.88 -12.68 -3.48
N ASP A 586 18.05 -12.30 -2.94
CA ASP A 586 19.15 -13.24 -2.73
C ASP A 586 19.00 -14.02 -1.40
N GLY A 587 18.23 -13.49 -0.46
CA GLY A 587 17.99 -14.12 0.85
C GLY A 587 19.15 -13.96 1.83
N GLU A 588 20.01 -13.00 1.58
CA GLU A 588 21.12 -12.66 2.47
C GLU A 588 20.59 -11.83 3.65
N ALA A 589 20.92 -12.26 4.87
CA ALA A 589 20.57 -11.50 6.07
C ALA A 589 21.26 -10.13 6.05
N SER A 590 20.53 -9.08 6.47
CA SER A 590 21.13 -7.76 6.70
C SER A 590 22.31 -7.89 7.66
N THR A 591 23.46 -7.35 7.30
CA THR A 591 24.65 -7.27 8.15
C THR A 591 24.55 -6.19 9.25
N THR A 592 23.36 -5.66 9.52
CA THR A 592 23.17 -4.76 10.65
C THR A 592 23.38 -5.56 11.95
N SER A 593 24.46 -5.20 12.64
CA SER A 593 24.97 -5.72 13.91
C SER A 593 23.86 -6.22 14.85
N GLU A 594 24.05 -7.44 15.38
CA GLU A 594 23.35 -7.89 16.57
C GLU A 594 23.46 -6.80 17.65
N PRO A 595 22.38 -6.42 18.31
CA PRO A 595 22.49 -5.59 19.49
C PRO A 595 23.29 -6.40 20.52
N ASN A 596 24.43 -5.87 20.94
CA ASN A 596 25.18 -6.41 22.07
C ASN A 596 24.20 -6.65 23.24
N SER A 597 24.09 -7.93 23.60
CA SER A 597 23.30 -8.49 24.71
C SER A 597 23.55 -7.78 26.03
#